data_6ae299f263dd0d81b0ec8b9364a3e251
#
_entry.id   6ae299f263dd0d81b0ec8b9364a3e251
#
_cell.length_a   1.000
_cell.length_b   1.000
_cell.length_c   1.000
_cell.angle_alpha   90.00
_cell.angle_beta   90.00
_cell.angle_gamma   90.00
#
_symmetry.space_group_name_H-M   'P 1'
#
loop_
_entity.id
_entity.type
_entity.pdbx_description
1 polymer ?
#
loop_
_entity_poly.entity_id
_entity_poly.type
_entity_poly.pdbx_seq_one_letter_code
_entity_poly.pdbx_strand_id
1 'polypeptide(L)'
;MLRLILPTLTLFALLISGPAAAQTVKESAALATMSGSALMKMPAKKLFGSQKKPADLAARAIGSYAKGCLAGAKSLPVNGPAWQVMRLSRNRNWGHPDLVALIEKLATESKQFDGWNGLLVGDLAQPRGGPMLSGHASHQVGLDADVWLTQMPDRILTNGERENLEATLVVKDRKTIDTSVWTEAHARLIKRAASYPEVARIFVHPPIKAELCKWATGDRSWLAKLRPYYGHNYHFHIRINCPRGSTTCKNQPPSRPADGTGCGAELAYWMSDVPWAKRKADPNAKPPKPAPPLTLAALPAECRAVLTVQ
;
A
#
# COMPACT_ATOMS: atom_id res chain seq x y z
N MET A 1 -47.46 37.88 39.45
CA MET A 1 -46.99 36.63 38.88
C MET A 1 -47.02 36.74 37.36
N LEU A 2 -45.89 37.09 36.77
CA LEU A 2 -45.75 37.32 35.30
C LEU A 2 -44.92 36.18 34.75
N ARG A 3 -45.52 35.29 33.90
CA ARG A 3 -44.83 34.19 33.23
C ARG A 3 -44.25 34.70 31.90
N LEU A 4 -42.94 34.75 31.80
CA LEU A 4 -42.22 34.92 30.53
C LEU A 4 -42.21 33.60 29.77
N ILE A 5 -42.73 33.64 28.52
CA ILE A 5 -42.62 32.56 27.55
C ILE A 5 -41.42 32.91 26.66
N LEU A 6 -40.34 32.07 26.69
CA LEU A 6 -39.25 32.16 25.71
C LEU A 6 -39.63 31.34 24.47
N PRO A 7 -39.39 31.86 23.26
CA PRO A 7 -39.52 31.08 22.03
C PRO A 7 -38.29 30.24 21.81
N THR A 8 -38.49 28.92 21.64
CA THR A 8 -37.46 27.97 21.18
C THR A 8 -37.13 28.19 19.70
N LEU A 9 -35.95 28.66 19.42
CA LEU A 9 -35.41 28.77 18.06
C LEU A 9 -34.90 27.40 17.62
N THR A 10 -35.61 26.75 16.71
CA THR A 10 -35.17 25.49 16.06
C THR A 10 -34.20 25.84 14.95
N LEU A 11 -32.90 25.57 15.18
CA LEU A 11 -31.87 25.77 14.16
C LEU A 11 -31.88 24.59 13.18
N PHE A 12 -32.40 24.85 11.96
CA PHE A 12 -32.33 23.91 10.84
C PHE A 12 -30.90 23.96 10.27
N ALA A 13 -30.11 22.95 10.54
CA ALA A 13 -28.80 22.80 9.89
C ALA A 13 -29.01 22.32 8.44
N LEU A 14 -28.87 23.20 7.48
CA LEU A 14 -28.71 22.83 6.06
C LEU A 14 -27.37 22.13 5.86
N LEU A 15 -27.42 20.83 5.60
CA LEU A 15 -26.28 20.06 5.11
C LEU A 15 -25.98 20.49 3.67
N ILE A 16 -25.06 21.41 3.49
CA ILE A 16 -24.52 21.78 2.17
C ILE A 16 -23.54 20.65 1.77
N SER A 17 -24.00 19.72 0.94
CA SER A 17 -23.12 18.77 0.27
C SER A 17 -22.21 19.53 -0.69
N GLY A 18 -20.90 19.57 -0.38
CA GLY A 18 -19.93 20.32 -1.15
C GLY A 18 -19.74 19.83 -2.59
N PRO A 19 -19.16 20.64 -3.49
CA PRO A 19 -19.04 20.37 -4.93
C PRO A 19 -18.30 19.07 -5.29
N ALA A 20 -17.41 18.56 -4.43
CA ALA A 20 -16.68 17.31 -4.66
C ALA A 20 -17.57 16.05 -4.63
N ALA A 21 -18.59 16.01 -3.78
CA ALA A 21 -19.52 14.86 -3.71
C ALA A 21 -20.43 14.79 -4.95
N ALA A 22 -20.88 15.94 -5.45
CA ALA A 22 -21.71 16.01 -6.66
C ALA A 22 -20.91 15.62 -7.93
N GLN A 23 -19.62 15.91 -7.96
CA GLN A 23 -18.76 15.59 -9.10
C GLN A 23 -18.46 14.09 -9.20
N THR A 24 -18.25 13.40 -8.06
CA THR A 24 -18.03 11.94 -8.02
C THR A 24 -19.30 11.14 -8.39
N VAL A 25 -20.49 11.61 -8.04
CA VAL A 25 -21.76 10.97 -8.41
C VAL A 25 -22.01 11.09 -9.93
N LYS A 26 -21.73 12.25 -10.53
CA LYS A 26 -21.84 12.45 -11.98
C LYS A 26 -20.84 11.58 -12.76
N GLU A 27 -19.62 11.44 -12.27
CA GLU A 27 -18.59 10.60 -12.91
C GLU A 27 -18.96 9.10 -12.87
N SER A 28 -19.47 8.61 -11.75
CA SER A 28 -19.97 7.23 -11.62
C SER A 28 -21.16 6.93 -12.53
N ALA A 29 -22.11 7.87 -12.66
CA ALA A 29 -23.27 7.74 -13.54
C ALA A 29 -22.85 7.74 -15.03
N ALA A 30 -21.89 8.59 -15.41
CA ALA A 30 -21.35 8.63 -16.78
C ALA A 30 -20.65 7.32 -17.17
N LEU A 31 -19.93 6.68 -16.24
CA LEU A 31 -19.29 5.38 -16.48
C LEU A 31 -20.31 4.26 -16.73
N ALA A 32 -21.46 4.29 -16.07
CA ALA A 32 -22.52 3.27 -16.21
C ALA A 32 -23.19 3.30 -17.59
N THR A 33 -23.17 4.46 -18.28
CA THR A 33 -23.82 4.65 -19.60
C THR A 33 -22.85 4.49 -20.77
N MET A 34 -21.54 4.32 -20.53
CA MET A 34 -20.56 4.20 -21.59
C MET A 34 -20.66 2.88 -22.36
N SER A 35 -20.49 2.93 -23.69
CA SER A 35 -20.36 1.72 -24.49
C SER A 35 -19.12 0.91 -24.06
N GLY A 36 -19.19 -0.43 -24.16
CA GLY A 36 -18.08 -1.30 -23.78
C GLY A 36 -16.77 -0.96 -24.49
N SER A 37 -16.81 -0.52 -25.76
CA SER A 37 -15.63 -0.13 -26.55
C SER A 37 -15.01 1.18 -26.05
N ALA A 38 -15.80 2.16 -25.65
CA ALA A 38 -15.31 3.40 -25.06
C ALA A 38 -14.67 3.15 -23.69
N LEU A 39 -15.30 2.33 -22.85
CA LEU A 39 -14.77 1.95 -21.55
C LEU A 39 -13.37 1.30 -21.64
N MET A 40 -13.16 0.43 -22.64
CA MET A 40 -11.87 -0.25 -22.85
C MET A 40 -10.72 0.72 -23.18
N LYS A 41 -11.00 1.87 -23.76
CA LYS A 41 -9.99 2.91 -24.10
C LYS A 41 -9.71 3.87 -22.96
N MET A 42 -10.50 3.85 -21.90
CA MET A 42 -10.31 4.76 -20.77
C MET A 42 -9.07 4.44 -19.94
N PRO A 43 -8.43 5.45 -19.34
CA PRO A 43 -7.37 5.24 -18.38
C PRO A 43 -7.83 4.41 -17.19
N ALA A 44 -7.26 3.24 -17.01
CA ALA A 44 -7.67 2.29 -15.96
C ALA A 44 -7.61 2.92 -14.55
N LYS A 45 -6.62 3.79 -14.27
CA LYS A 45 -6.51 4.49 -12.98
C LYS A 45 -7.73 5.35 -12.62
N LYS A 46 -8.41 5.94 -13.63
CA LYS A 46 -9.63 6.71 -13.39
C LYS A 46 -10.81 5.78 -13.07
N LEU A 47 -10.91 4.66 -13.79
CA LEU A 47 -11.97 3.68 -13.60
C LEU A 47 -11.91 3.00 -12.22
N PHE A 48 -10.74 2.50 -11.85
CA PHE A 48 -10.55 1.84 -10.56
C PHE A 48 -10.52 2.83 -9.38
N GLY A 49 -9.92 3.99 -9.55
CA GLY A 49 -9.85 5.04 -8.52
C GLY A 49 -11.20 5.67 -8.17
N SER A 50 -12.21 5.58 -9.06
CA SER A 50 -13.57 6.04 -8.76
C SER A 50 -14.38 5.04 -7.94
N GLN A 51 -13.95 3.78 -7.84
CA GLN A 51 -14.69 2.75 -7.12
C GLN A 51 -14.60 2.94 -5.60
N LYS A 52 -15.74 2.96 -4.93
CA LYS A 52 -15.83 3.17 -3.46
C LYS A 52 -16.06 1.88 -2.68
N LYS A 53 -16.53 0.82 -3.37
CA LYS A 53 -16.86 -0.49 -2.78
C LYS A 53 -16.19 -1.62 -3.55
N PRO A 54 -15.92 -2.77 -2.92
CA PRO A 54 -15.43 -3.95 -3.60
C PRO A 54 -16.46 -4.47 -4.62
N ALA A 55 -16.01 -5.26 -5.58
CA ALA A 55 -16.92 -6.05 -6.42
C ALA A 55 -17.48 -7.21 -5.61
N ASP A 56 -18.77 -7.48 -5.74
CA ASP A 56 -19.43 -8.65 -5.12
C ASP A 56 -19.07 -9.92 -5.91
N LEU A 57 -17.87 -10.40 -5.69
CA LEU A 57 -17.26 -11.58 -6.32
C LEU A 57 -16.44 -12.35 -5.30
N ALA A 58 -16.19 -13.63 -5.56
CA ALA A 58 -15.23 -14.39 -4.81
C ALA A 58 -13.84 -13.74 -4.83
N ALA A 59 -13.12 -13.78 -3.70
CA ALA A 59 -11.82 -13.14 -3.56
C ALA A 59 -10.78 -13.75 -4.52
N ARG A 60 -10.21 -12.93 -5.40
CA ARG A 60 -9.15 -13.34 -6.32
C ARG A 60 -8.26 -12.14 -6.66
N ALA A 61 -6.95 -12.36 -6.58
CA ALA A 61 -5.95 -11.50 -7.21
C ALA A 61 -5.85 -11.85 -8.70
N ILE A 62 -5.90 -10.87 -9.59
CA ILE A 62 -5.97 -11.08 -11.05
C ILE A 62 -4.84 -10.30 -11.72
N GLY A 63 -3.95 -10.97 -12.44
CA GLY A 63 -2.81 -10.37 -13.12
C GLY A 63 -1.57 -10.27 -12.24
N SER A 64 -0.73 -9.28 -12.49
CA SER A 64 0.49 -9.02 -11.71
C SER A 64 0.34 -7.83 -10.78
N TYR A 65 1.24 -7.70 -9.80
CA TYR A 65 1.22 -6.64 -8.76
C TYR A 65 1.13 -5.21 -9.33
N ALA A 66 1.69 -4.98 -10.52
CA ALA A 66 1.70 -3.68 -11.20
C ALA A 66 0.79 -3.63 -12.46
N LYS A 67 0.07 -4.71 -12.77
CA LYS A 67 -0.84 -4.79 -13.91
C LYS A 67 -1.92 -5.82 -13.65
N GLY A 68 -2.94 -5.43 -12.90
CA GLY A 68 -4.00 -6.33 -12.47
C GLY A 68 -5.14 -5.62 -11.75
N CYS A 69 -5.97 -6.40 -11.07
CA CYS A 69 -7.10 -5.95 -10.27
C CYS A 69 -7.43 -6.95 -9.16
N LEU A 70 -8.35 -6.60 -8.28
CA LEU A 70 -8.75 -7.40 -7.11
C LEU A 70 -10.26 -7.61 -7.13
N ALA A 71 -10.69 -8.85 -7.23
CA ALA A 71 -12.07 -9.27 -7.01
C ALA A 71 -12.30 -9.57 -5.53
N GLY A 72 -13.51 -9.33 -5.00
CA GLY A 72 -13.91 -9.74 -3.65
C GLY A 72 -12.98 -9.25 -2.54
N ALA A 73 -12.55 -7.99 -2.61
CA ALA A 73 -11.66 -7.42 -1.62
C ALA A 73 -12.27 -7.41 -0.21
N LYS A 74 -11.46 -7.70 0.80
CA LYS A 74 -11.76 -7.50 2.23
C LYS A 74 -11.11 -6.20 2.70
N SER A 75 -11.83 -5.39 3.49
CA SER A 75 -11.22 -4.25 4.15
C SER A 75 -10.48 -4.69 5.41
N LEU A 76 -9.27 -4.14 5.62
CA LEU A 76 -8.67 -4.14 6.95
C LEU A 76 -9.49 -3.18 7.81
N PRO A 77 -10.02 -3.60 8.98
CA PRO A 77 -10.72 -2.70 9.89
C PRO A 77 -9.87 -1.47 10.23
N VAL A 78 -10.50 -0.30 10.29
CA VAL A 78 -9.78 0.97 10.55
C VAL A 78 -9.01 0.93 11.87
N ASN A 79 -9.57 0.24 12.87
CA ASN A 79 -8.95 -0.02 14.16
C ASN A 79 -8.95 -1.51 14.45
N GLY A 80 -7.87 -1.97 15.04
CA GLY A 80 -7.76 -3.29 15.64
C GLY A 80 -7.01 -3.25 16.96
N PRO A 81 -6.87 -4.39 17.65
CA PRO A 81 -6.22 -4.44 18.96
C PRO A 81 -4.73 -4.08 18.91
N ALA A 82 -4.11 -4.15 17.73
CA ALA A 82 -2.71 -3.87 17.53
C ALA A 82 -2.41 -3.15 16.19
N TRP A 83 -3.38 -2.51 15.59
CA TRP A 83 -3.16 -1.70 14.39
C TRP A 83 -4.16 -0.56 14.26
N GLN A 84 -3.76 0.46 13.51
CA GLN A 84 -4.60 1.55 13.04
C GLN A 84 -4.27 1.86 11.58
N VAL A 85 -5.31 2.02 10.75
CA VAL A 85 -5.15 2.40 9.33
C VAL A 85 -4.92 3.90 9.23
N MET A 86 -3.98 4.31 8.38
CA MET A 86 -3.63 5.71 8.11
C MET A 86 -4.20 6.16 6.77
N ARG A 87 -4.34 7.51 6.57
CA ARG A 87 -4.76 8.13 5.31
C ARG A 87 -6.13 7.62 4.82
N LEU A 88 -7.13 7.62 5.69
CA LEU A 88 -8.48 7.06 5.45
C LEU A 88 -9.16 7.67 4.23
N SER A 89 -8.91 8.95 3.92
CA SER A 89 -9.45 9.65 2.75
C SER A 89 -9.09 8.96 1.42
N ARG A 90 -8.00 8.20 1.38
CA ARG A 90 -7.56 7.47 0.20
C ARG A 90 -8.39 6.23 -0.12
N ASN A 91 -9.13 5.69 0.87
CA ASN A 91 -9.89 4.44 0.76
C ASN A 91 -9.02 3.28 0.24
N ARG A 92 -7.85 3.08 0.84
CA ARG A 92 -6.82 2.11 0.39
C ARG A 92 -6.47 1.07 1.46
N ASN A 93 -7.43 0.72 2.29
CA ASN A 93 -7.30 -0.34 3.30
C ASN A 93 -7.93 -1.66 2.84
N TRP A 94 -7.93 -1.94 1.53
CA TRP A 94 -8.51 -3.13 0.94
C TRP A 94 -7.43 -4.10 0.49
N GLY A 95 -7.67 -5.42 0.67
CA GLY A 95 -6.73 -6.44 0.26
C GLY A 95 -7.42 -7.76 -0.06
N HIS A 96 -6.66 -8.71 -0.61
CA HIS A 96 -7.08 -10.10 -0.59
C HIS A 96 -7.23 -10.55 0.87
N PRO A 97 -8.21 -11.40 1.21
CA PRO A 97 -8.41 -11.87 2.60
C PRO A 97 -7.13 -12.40 3.25
N ASP A 98 -6.27 -13.09 2.51
CA ASP A 98 -5.00 -13.64 3.01
C ASP A 98 -4.02 -12.51 3.41
N LEU A 99 -3.97 -11.41 2.64
CA LEU A 99 -3.14 -10.25 3.01
C LEU A 99 -3.68 -9.59 4.28
N VAL A 100 -5.00 -9.39 4.35
CA VAL A 100 -5.63 -8.77 5.54
C VAL A 100 -5.34 -9.62 6.78
N ALA A 101 -5.54 -10.93 6.71
CA ALA A 101 -5.26 -11.85 7.81
C ALA A 101 -3.78 -11.84 8.22
N LEU A 102 -2.84 -11.73 7.24
CA LEU A 102 -1.42 -11.63 7.52
C LEU A 102 -1.07 -10.33 8.27
N ILE A 103 -1.66 -9.20 7.88
CA ILE A 103 -1.43 -7.91 8.57
C ILE A 103 -1.99 -7.94 9.99
N GLU A 104 -3.20 -8.48 10.19
CA GLU A 104 -3.80 -8.67 11.51
C GLU A 104 -2.91 -9.56 12.42
N LYS A 105 -2.38 -10.66 11.86
CA LYS A 105 -1.44 -11.57 12.55
C LYS A 105 -0.12 -10.86 12.87
N LEU A 106 0.50 -10.18 11.90
CA LEU A 106 1.75 -9.45 12.11
C LEU A 106 1.59 -8.40 13.21
N ALA A 107 0.50 -7.64 13.20
CA ALA A 107 0.23 -6.64 14.21
C ALA A 107 0.15 -7.25 15.62
N THR A 108 -0.59 -8.34 15.78
CA THR A 108 -0.76 -9.02 17.06
C THR A 108 0.56 -9.61 17.56
N GLU A 109 1.27 -10.34 16.71
CA GLU A 109 2.51 -11.00 17.09
C GLU A 109 3.65 -10.01 17.35
N SER A 110 3.75 -8.91 16.57
CA SER A 110 4.78 -7.90 16.81
C SER A 110 4.58 -7.16 18.13
N LYS A 111 3.33 -6.91 18.52
CA LYS A 111 3.00 -6.36 19.85
C LYS A 111 3.38 -7.32 20.96
N GLN A 112 3.11 -8.59 20.78
CA GLN A 112 3.35 -9.62 21.80
C GLN A 112 4.82 -9.96 21.99
N PHE A 113 5.60 -10.04 20.90
CA PHE A 113 6.94 -10.66 20.93
C PHE A 113 8.09 -9.72 20.53
N ASP A 114 7.83 -8.63 19.82
CA ASP A 114 8.90 -7.82 19.24
C ASP A 114 9.12 -6.49 19.96
N GLY A 115 8.31 -6.17 20.97
CA GLY A 115 8.33 -4.86 21.64
C GLY A 115 7.83 -3.73 20.73
N TRP A 116 6.92 -4.06 19.81
CA TRP A 116 6.29 -3.10 18.90
C TRP A 116 4.85 -2.84 19.34
N ASN A 117 4.49 -1.61 19.68
CA ASN A 117 3.18 -1.30 20.29
C ASN A 117 1.98 -1.61 19.41
N GLY A 118 2.17 -1.74 18.11
CA GLY A 118 1.16 -1.99 17.10
C GLY A 118 1.51 -1.29 15.79
N LEU A 119 0.81 -1.66 14.73
CA LEU A 119 1.10 -1.17 13.38
C LEU A 119 0.31 0.10 13.05
N LEU A 120 0.99 1.08 12.45
CA LEU A 120 0.34 2.09 11.61
C LEU A 120 0.39 1.57 10.17
N VAL A 121 -0.78 1.21 9.64
CA VAL A 121 -0.89 0.61 8.32
C VAL A 121 -1.23 1.67 7.28
N GLY A 122 -0.36 1.81 6.30
CA GLY A 122 -0.52 2.72 5.17
C GLY A 122 -1.42 2.16 4.07
N ASP A 123 -1.01 2.37 2.82
CA ASP A 123 -1.80 1.89 1.67
C ASP A 123 -1.68 0.36 1.49
N LEU A 124 -2.81 -0.32 1.33
CA LEU A 124 -2.95 -1.64 0.73
C LEU A 124 -3.38 -1.48 -0.73
N ALA A 125 -4.59 -1.87 -1.07
CA ALA A 125 -5.17 -1.64 -2.38
C ALA A 125 -6.44 -0.78 -2.30
N GLN A 126 -6.93 -0.35 -3.47
CA GLN A 126 -8.25 0.22 -3.65
C GLN A 126 -9.32 -0.89 -3.56
N PRO A 127 -10.63 -0.57 -3.38
CA PRO A 127 -11.70 -1.57 -3.21
C PRO A 127 -11.77 -2.65 -4.30
N ARG A 128 -11.39 -2.31 -5.53
CA ARG A 128 -11.34 -3.24 -6.67
C ARG A 128 -9.92 -3.43 -7.21
N GLY A 129 -8.90 -3.02 -6.45
CA GLY A 129 -7.52 -3.00 -6.92
C GLY A 129 -7.34 -2.06 -8.12
N GLY A 130 -6.55 -2.49 -9.10
CA GLY A 130 -6.25 -1.72 -10.30
C GLY A 130 -5.28 -0.56 -10.07
N PRO A 131 -4.85 0.11 -11.16
CA PRO A 131 -3.93 1.24 -11.07
C PRO A 131 -4.51 2.39 -10.25
N MET A 132 -3.70 2.94 -9.35
CA MET A 132 -4.09 4.06 -8.47
C MET A 132 -3.97 5.41 -9.18
N LEU A 133 -4.76 6.41 -8.76
CA LEU A 133 -4.70 7.78 -9.29
C LEU A 133 -3.35 8.43 -8.98
N SER A 134 -2.77 8.12 -7.84
CA SER A 134 -1.49 8.68 -7.36
C SER A 134 -0.72 7.65 -6.55
N GLY A 135 0.60 7.82 -6.43
CA GLY A 135 1.48 6.96 -5.64
C GLY A 135 1.89 5.70 -6.40
N HIS A 136 1.67 4.57 -5.81
CA HIS A 136 2.24 3.26 -6.10
C HIS A 136 2.12 2.77 -7.55
N ALA A 137 3.20 2.16 -8.05
CA ALA A 137 3.19 1.40 -9.30
C ALA A 137 2.56 0.01 -9.14
N SER A 138 2.58 -0.54 -7.93
CA SER A 138 1.97 -1.83 -7.54
C SER A 138 0.71 -1.63 -6.69
N HIS A 139 0.41 -2.53 -5.75
CA HIS A 139 -0.83 -2.54 -4.95
C HIS A 139 -2.12 -2.79 -5.77
N GLN A 140 -1.98 -3.28 -7.01
CA GLN A 140 -3.13 -3.38 -7.91
C GLN A 140 -3.97 -4.65 -7.70
N VAL A 141 -3.39 -5.68 -7.07
CA VAL A 141 -4.03 -7.01 -6.93
C VAL A 141 -4.35 -7.37 -5.47
N GLY A 142 -4.19 -6.42 -4.55
CA GLY A 142 -4.50 -6.61 -3.13
C GLY A 142 -3.54 -7.54 -2.38
N LEU A 143 -2.30 -7.66 -2.84
CA LEU A 143 -1.26 -8.52 -2.25
C LEU A 143 -0.05 -7.73 -1.74
N ASP A 144 -0.15 -6.41 -1.71
CA ASP A 144 0.87 -5.46 -1.24
C ASP A 144 0.32 -4.65 -0.07
N ALA A 145 1.15 -4.38 0.94
CA ALA A 145 0.82 -3.52 2.08
C ALA A 145 2.03 -2.70 2.52
N ASP A 146 1.82 -1.42 2.78
CA ASP A 146 2.79 -0.53 3.38
C ASP A 146 2.58 -0.47 4.89
N VAL A 147 3.60 -0.83 5.66
CA VAL A 147 3.58 -0.76 7.13
C VAL A 147 4.59 0.30 7.57
N TRP A 148 4.12 1.31 8.30
CA TRP A 148 4.98 2.39 8.76
C TRP A 148 5.99 1.92 9.80
N LEU A 149 7.16 2.50 9.76
CA LEU A 149 8.22 2.31 10.76
C LEU A 149 8.06 3.26 11.97
N THR A 150 6.89 3.86 12.10
CA THR A 150 6.44 4.62 13.26
C THR A 150 5.58 3.70 14.12
N GLN A 151 5.88 3.58 15.41
CA GLN A 151 5.05 2.79 16.33
C GLN A 151 3.67 3.40 16.50
N MET A 152 2.66 2.55 16.57
CA MET A 152 1.31 2.96 16.93
C MET A 152 1.30 3.54 18.35
N PRO A 153 0.71 4.74 18.58
CA PRO A 153 0.54 5.27 19.95
C PRO A 153 -0.46 4.41 20.72
N ASP A 154 -0.34 4.45 22.06
CA ASP A 154 -1.23 3.72 22.96
C ASP A 154 -2.59 4.44 23.13
N ARG A 155 -3.13 4.92 22.05
CA ARG A 155 -4.46 5.53 21.93
C ARG A 155 -4.97 5.47 20.50
N ILE A 156 -6.27 5.62 20.33
CA ILE A 156 -6.86 5.74 18.99
C ILE A 156 -6.56 7.16 18.47
N LEU A 157 -6.00 7.21 17.24
CA LEU A 157 -5.79 8.45 16.51
C LEU A 157 -7.11 9.01 15.97
N THR A 158 -7.28 10.31 16.03
CA THR A 158 -8.38 11.01 15.36
C THR A 158 -8.23 10.92 13.83
N ASN A 159 -9.31 11.18 13.08
CA ASN A 159 -9.25 11.22 11.62
C ASN A 159 -8.25 12.27 11.12
N GLY A 160 -8.21 13.45 11.77
CA GLY A 160 -7.24 14.50 11.43
C GLY A 160 -5.79 14.07 11.62
N GLU A 161 -5.48 13.37 12.72
CA GLU A 161 -4.14 12.82 12.95
C GLU A 161 -3.78 11.75 11.91
N ARG A 162 -4.70 10.85 11.57
CA ARG A 162 -4.44 9.83 10.53
C ARG A 162 -4.14 10.42 9.16
N GLU A 163 -4.74 11.57 8.85
CA GLU A 163 -4.48 12.27 7.58
C GLU A 163 -3.18 13.07 7.61
N ASN A 164 -2.76 13.62 8.75
CA ASN A 164 -1.70 14.62 8.81
C ASN A 164 -0.43 14.17 9.56
N LEU A 165 -0.48 13.09 10.36
CA LEU A 165 0.70 12.59 11.06
C LEU A 165 1.80 12.29 10.04
N GLU A 166 2.96 12.89 10.22
CA GLU A 166 4.14 12.57 9.43
C GLU A 166 4.73 11.24 9.89
N ALA A 167 5.02 10.37 8.93
CA ALA A 167 5.69 9.12 9.22
C ALA A 167 7.16 9.37 9.59
N THR A 168 7.64 8.69 10.60
CA THR A 168 9.01 8.85 11.09
C THR A 168 10.02 8.28 10.09
N LEU A 169 10.95 9.11 9.65
CA LEU A 169 12.07 8.67 8.83
C LEU A 169 13.08 7.91 9.71
N VAL A 170 13.38 6.67 9.35
CA VAL A 170 14.38 5.85 10.06
C VAL A 170 15.78 5.91 9.44
N VAL A 171 15.94 6.75 8.41
CA VAL A 171 17.21 6.97 7.72
C VAL A 171 17.50 8.48 7.66
N LYS A 172 18.75 8.85 7.92
CA LYS A 172 19.21 10.26 7.82
C LYS A 172 19.40 10.69 6.37
N ASP A 173 19.95 9.78 5.59
CA ASP A 173 20.27 9.99 4.18
C ASP A 173 20.24 8.67 3.42
N ARG A 174 20.68 8.70 2.18
CA ARG A 174 20.73 7.53 1.29
C ARG A 174 21.58 6.36 1.80
N LYS A 175 22.55 6.61 2.68
CA LYS A 175 23.56 5.63 3.14
C LYS A 175 23.51 5.34 4.64
N THR A 176 22.78 6.13 5.42
CA THR A 176 22.90 6.14 6.88
C THR A 176 21.55 5.93 7.57
N ILE A 177 21.51 4.92 8.44
CA ILE A 177 20.37 4.72 9.35
C ILE A 177 20.34 5.84 10.42
N ASP A 178 19.18 6.26 10.86
CA ASP A 178 19.06 7.16 12.00
C ASP A 178 19.04 6.37 13.31
N THR A 179 20.19 6.28 13.99
CA THR A 179 20.32 5.52 15.23
C THR A 179 19.59 6.17 16.41
N SER A 180 19.13 7.42 16.29
CA SER A 180 18.28 8.04 17.31
C SER A 180 16.82 7.57 17.22
N VAL A 181 16.42 7.02 16.07
CA VAL A 181 15.08 6.55 15.78
C VAL A 181 15.02 5.02 15.67
N TRP A 182 15.99 4.44 14.95
CA TRP A 182 16.04 3.00 14.71
C TRP A 182 16.37 2.24 15.99
N THR A 183 15.57 1.22 16.29
CA THR A 183 15.77 0.33 17.44
C THR A 183 15.73 -1.13 16.99
N GLU A 184 16.13 -2.04 17.86
CA GLU A 184 15.99 -3.48 17.60
C GLU A 184 14.54 -3.94 17.39
N ALA A 185 13.55 -3.22 17.94
CA ALA A 185 12.14 -3.52 17.69
C ALA A 185 11.78 -3.39 16.20
N HIS A 186 12.37 -2.42 15.48
CA HIS A 186 12.24 -2.30 14.03
C HIS A 186 12.81 -3.55 13.31
N ALA A 187 13.97 -4.01 13.75
CA ALA A 187 14.62 -5.19 13.16
C ALA A 187 13.78 -6.47 13.40
N ARG A 188 13.27 -6.65 14.63
CA ARG A 188 12.42 -7.80 14.98
C ARG A 188 11.12 -7.79 14.19
N LEU A 189 10.44 -6.65 14.07
CA LEU A 189 9.21 -6.50 13.28
C LEU A 189 9.44 -6.91 11.81
N ILE A 190 10.48 -6.37 11.15
CA ILE A 190 10.77 -6.69 9.76
C ILE A 190 11.18 -8.17 9.59
N LYS A 191 11.99 -8.71 10.52
CA LYS A 191 12.34 -10.14 10.52
C LYS A 191 11.09 -11.01 10.64
N ARG A 192 10.18 -10.69 11.56
CA ARG A 192 8.90 -11.42 11.72
C ARG A 192 8.13 -11.43 10.41
N ALA A 193 7.90 -10.27 9.82
CA ALA A 193 7.21 -10.17 8.53
C ALA A 193 7.88 -11.01 7.44
N ALA A 194 9.20 -10.98 7.34
CA ALA A 194 9.96 -11.76 6.35
C ALA A 194 9.92 -13.28 6.62
N SER A 195 9.70 -13.69 7.87
CA SER A 195 9.69 -15.12 8.25
C SER A 195 8.39 -15.83 7.89
N TYR A 196 7.32 -15.11 7.58
CA TYR A 196 6.08 -15.75 7.14
C TYR A 196 6.24 -16.41 5.77
N PRO A 197 5.76 -17.66 5.57
CA PRO A 197 5.88 -18.37 4.30
C PRO A 197 5.10 -17.68 3.17
N GLU A 198 4.00 -17.00 3.49
CA GLU A 198 3.17 -16.27 2.53
C GLU A 198 3.90 -15.07 1.93
N VAL A 199 4.85 -14.49 2.67
CA VAL A 199 5.61 -13.32 2.23
C VAL A 199 6.63 -13.71 1.17
N ALA A 200 6.43 -13.19 -0.03
CA ALA A 200 7.33 -13.36 -1.16
C ALA A 200 8.52 -12.39 -1.12
N ARG A 201 8.27 -11.17 -0.63
CA ARG A 201 9.22 -10.06 -0.70
C ARG A 201 8.86 -8.93 0.24
N ILE A 202 9.88 -8.23 0.72
CA ILE A 202 9.73 -6.97 1.46
C ILE A 202 10.66 -5.93 0.84
N PHE A 203 10.13 -4.76 0.48
CA PHE A 203 10.96 -3.65 0.04
C PHE A 203 11.29 -2.74 1.21
N VAL A 204 12.57 -2.37 1.32
CA VAL A 204 13.12 -1.49 2.35
C VAL A 204 14.13 -0.52 1.73
N HIS A 205 14.39 0.61 2.38
CA HIS A 205 15.48 1.49 1.96
C HIS A 205 16.84 0.80 2.17
N PRO A 206 17.86 1.03 1.31
CA PRO A 206 19.15 0.33 1.41
C PRO A 206 19.85 0.37 2.78
N PRO A 207 19.94 1.50 3.51
CA PRO A 207 20.46 1.53 4.88
C PRO A 207 19.72 0.60 5.86
N ILE A 208 18.41 0.43 5.71
CA ILE A 208 17.62 -0.51 6.53
C ILE A 208 18.09 -1.94 6.27
N LYS A 209 18.27 -2.30 4.99
CA LYS A 209 18.81 -3.62 4.64
C LYS A 209 20.23 -3.80 5.19
N ALA A 210 21.08 -2.77 5.10
CA ALA A 210 22.45 -2.81 5.62
C ALA A 210 22.46 -3.04 7.14
N GLU A 211 21.60 -2.36 7.87
CA GLU A 211 21.48 -2.52 9.32
C GLU A 211 20.98 -3.92 9.70
N LEU A 212 19.97 -4.43 8.99
CA LEU A 212 19.47 -5.79 9.19
C LEU A 212 20.52 -6.85 8.87
N CYS A 213 21.36 -6.63 7.86
CA CYS A 213 22.49 -7.53 7.54
C CYS A 213 23.54 -7.59 8.66
N LYS A 214 23.77 -6.48 9.37
CA LYS A 214 24.67 -6.43 10.55
C LYS A 214 24.05 -7.07 11.77
N TRP A 215 22.77 -6.75 12.02
CA TRP A 215 22.03 -7.20 13.21
C TRP A 215 21.73 -8.70 13.20
N ALA A 216 21.47 -9.28 12.01
CA ALA A 216 20.99 -10.67 11.89
C ALA A 216 22.06 -11.68 12.27
N THR A 217 21.73 -12.54 13.24
CA THR A 217 22.53 -13.69 13.68
C THR A 217 21.77 -14.99 13.44
N GLY A 218 22.46 -16.15 13.48
CA GLY A 218 21.87 -17.47 13.26
C GLY A 218 21.34 -17.67 11.85
N ASP A 219 20.10 -18.12 11.71
CA ASP A 219 19.45 -18.23 10.39
C ASP A 219 19.20 -16.85 9.78
N ARG A 220 19.82 -16.63 8.64
CA ARG A 220 19.78 -15.37 7.88
C ARG A 220 19.02 -15.50 6.55
N SER A 221 18.41 -16.65 6.28
CA SER A 221 17.73 -16.95 5.01
C SER A 221 16.59 -15.97 4.70
N TRP A 222 15.88 -15.46 5.73
CA TRP A 222 14.82 -14.47 5.61
C TRP A 222 15.29 -13.16 4.97
N LEU A 223 16.58 -12.81 5.08
CA LEU A 223 17.15 -11.62 4.46
C LEU A 223 17.05 -11.65 2.92
N ALA A 224 17.03 -12.84 2.30
CA ALA A 224 16.84 -12.95 0.85
C ALA A 224 15.53 -12.32 0.36
N LYS A 225 14.48 -12.29 1.19
CA LYS A 225 13.20 -11.68 0.86
C LYS A 225 13.23 -10.15 0.91
N LEU A 226 14.18 -9.55 1.62
CA LEU A 226 14.32 -8.11 1.76
C LEU A 226 15.06 -7.52 0.57
N ARG A 227 14.37 -6.66 -0.17
CA ARG A 227 14.90 -6.05 -1.40
C ARG A 227 15.11 -4.56 -1.19
N PRO A 228 16.35 -4.06 -1.31
CA PRO A 228 16.60 -2.62 -1.33
C PRO A 228 15.86 -1.97 -2.48
N TYR A 229 15.22 -0.82 -2.22
CA TYR A 229 14.55 -0.05 -3.26
C TYR A 229 14.40 1.43 -2.85
N TYR A 230 14.18 2.30 -3.83
CA TYR A 230 13.92 3.73 -3.62
C TYR A 230 12.68 3.95 -2.73
N GLY A 231 12.63 5.08 -2.04
CA GLY A 231 11.61 5.33 -1.03
C GLY A 231 11.80 4.34 0.15
N HIS A 232 10.74 3.87 0.77
CA HIS A 232 10.76 2.88 1.85
C HIS A 232 11.67 3.27 3.04
N ASN A 233 11.80 4.58 3.29
CA ASN A 233 12.62 5.14 4.35
C ASN A 233 11.84 5.43 5.65
N TYR A 234 10.50 5.34 5.59
CA TYR A 234 9.57 5.51 6.71
C TYR A 234 8.57 4.35 6.84
N HIS A 235 8.57 3.44 5.87
CA HIS A 235 7.73 2.24 5.85
C HIS A 235 8.50 1.09 5.19
N PHE A 236 8.09 -0.11 5.45
CA PHE A 236 8.44 -1.27 4.63
C PHE A 236 7.22 -1.77 3.88
N HIS A 237 7.44 -2.24 2.67
CA HIS A 237 6.39 -2.71 1.78
C HIS A 237 6.40 -4.24 1.74
N ILE A 238 5.35 -4.85 2.26
CA ILE A 238 5.16 -6.30 2.22
C ILE A 238 4.49 -6.68 0.91
N ARG A 239 4.97 -7.77 0.30
CA ARG A 239 4.33 -8.45 -0.83
C ARG A 239 4.17 -9.91 -0.52
N ILE A 240 2.93 -10.43 -0.62
CA ILE A 240 2.65 -11.86 -0.48
C ILE A 240 2.58 -12.57 -1.83
N ASN A 241 2.76 -13.89 -1.79
CA ASN A 241 2.56 -14.76 -2.94
C ASN A 241 1.10 -14.75 -3.41
N CYS A 242 0.87 -15.15 -4.65
CA CYS A 242 -0.48 -15.38 -5.18
C CYS A 242 -1.22 -16.40 -4.31
N PRO A 243 -2.40 -16.06 -3.78
CA PRO A 243 -3.21 -16.98 -2.95
C PRO A 243 -3.76 -18.16 -3.77
N ARG A 244 -4.10 -19.23 -3.05
CA ARG A 244 -4.86 -20.33 -3.66
C ARG A 244 -6.16 -19.82 -4.28
N GLY A 245 -6.57 -20.38 -5.41
CA GLY A 245 -7.78 -19.96 -6.13
C GLY A 245 -7.60 -18.71 -7.01
N SER A 246 -6.50 -17.96 -6.88
CA SER A 246 -6.16 -16.84 -7.77
C SER A 246 -5.39 -17.34 -9.01
N THR A 247 -6.06 -18.14 -9.86
CA THR A 247 -5.43 -18.88 -10.97
C THR A 247 -4.76 -18.02 -12.03
N THR A 248 -5.20 -16.78 -12.20
CA THR A 248 -4.63 -15.81 -13.16
C THR A 248 -3.66 -14.82 -12.52
N CYS A 249 -3.44 -14.95 -11.22
CA CYS A 249 -2.41 -14.18 -10.50
C CYS A 249 -1.01 -14.61 -10.93
N LYS A 250 -0.12 -13.64 -11.09
CA LYS A 250 1.26 -13.86 -11.56
C LYS A 250 2.26 -13.43 -10.49
N ASN A 251 2.89 -14.41 -9.84
CA ASN A 251 3.99 -14.16 -8.93
C ASN A 251 5.17 -13.48 -9.62
N GLN A 252 5.88 -12.64 -8.89
CA GLN A 252 7.23 -12.27 -9.28
C GLN A 252 8.17 -13.48 -9.10
N PRO A 253 9.22 -13.60 -9.92
CA PRO A 253 10.25 -14.60 -9.69
C PRO A 253 10.81 -14.50 -8.26
N PRO A 254 11.07 -15.61 -7.58
CA PRO A 254 11.64 -15.60 -6.23
C PRO A 254 12.94 -14.81 -6.17
N SER A 255 13.15 -14.09 -5.07
CA SER A 255 14.45 -13.47 -4.81
C SER A 255 15.48 -14.53 -4.47
N ARG A 256 16.52 -14.63 -5.27
CA ARG A 256 17.63 -15.59 -5.10
C ARG A 256 18.96 -14.86 -5.23
N PRO A 257 19.35 -14.05 -4.23
CA PRO A 257 20.68 -13.42 -4.23
C PRO A 257 21.76 -14.49 -4.18
N ALA A 258 22.87 -14.26 -4.89
CA ALA A 258 23.95 -15.25 -5.01
C ALA A 258 24.58 -15.65 -3.66
N ASP A 259 24.56 -14.73 -2.70
CA ASP A 259 25.06 -14.95 -1.32
C ASP A 259 23.99 -15.52 -0.37
N GLY A 260 22.84 -15.92 -0.88
CA GLY A 260 21.70 -16.44 -0.10
C GLY A 260 20.98 -15.41 0.77
N THR A 261 21.50 -14.19 0.91
CA THR A 261 20.98 -13.15 1.82
C THR A 261 20.71 -11.81 1.13
N GLY A 262 21.43 -11.49 0.06
CA GLY A 262 21.43 -10.18 -0.58
C GLY A 262 22.18 -9.11 0.22
N CYS A 263 23.04 -9.52 1.15
CA CYS A 263 23.90 -8.61 1.93
C CYS A 263 25.23 -8.30 1.24
N GLY A 264 25.59 -9.04 0.23
CA GLY A 264 26.84 -8.88 -0.54
C GLY A 264 26.70 -7.88 -1.70
N ALA A 265 26.97 -8.36 -2.92
CA ALA A 265 27.05 -7.51 -4.12
C ALA A 265 25.78 -6.70 -4.41
N GLU A 266 24.61 -7.26 -4.15
CA GLU A 266 23.34 -6.54 -4.34
C GLU A 266 23.25 -5.32 -3.42
N LEU A 267 23.54 -5.51 -2.13
CA LEU A 267 23.52 -4.40 -1.17
C LEU A 267 24.61 -3.38 -1.51
N ALA A 268 25.82 -3.83 -1.85
CA ALA A 268 26.91 -2.95 -2.26
C ALA A 268 26.51 -2.07 -3.46
N TYR A 269 25.84 -2.63 -4.47
CA TYR A 269 25.28 -1.87 -5.58
C TYR A 269 24.30 -0.77 -5.11
N TRP A 270 23.35 -1.11 -4.25
CA TRP A 270 22.35 -0.16 -3.75
C TRP A 270 22.92 0.92 -2.83
N MET A 271 24.02 0.61 -2.11
CA MET A 271 24.75 1.56 -1.25
C MET A 271 25.73 2.43 -2.04
N SER A 272 26.05 2.08 -3.29
CA SER A 272 26.87 2.90 -4.18
C SER A 272 26.08 4.09 -4.75
N ASP A 273 26.74 4.91 -5.56
CA ASP A 273 26.07 6.03 -6.26
C ASP A 273 25.41 5.60 -7.56
N VAL A 274 25.73 4.41 -8.09
CA VAL A 274 25.26 3.92 -9.39
C VAL A 274 23.73 3.93 -9.55
N PRO A 275 22.95 3.31 -8.64
CA PRO A 275 21.48 3.28 -8.81
C PRO A 275 20.83 4.65 -8.63
N TRP A 276 21.53 5.63 -8.07
CA TRP A 276 21.04 6.98 -7.77
C TRP A 276 21.47 8.02 -8.80
N ALA A 277 22.39 7.66 -9.67
CA ALA A 277 22.89 8.57 -10.69
C ALA A 277 21.74 9.01 -11.62
N LYS A 278 21.52 10.31 -11.74
CA LYS A 278 20.65 10.86 -12.78
C LYS A 278 21.27 10.50 -14.14
N ARG A 279 20.47 9.95 -15.04
CA ARG A 279 20.90 9.82 -16.43
C ARG A 279 21.32 11.20 -16.91
N LYS A 280 22.54 11.32 -17.45
CA LYS A 280 22.95 12.55 -18.12
C LYS A 280 21.94 12.80 -19.23
N ALA A 281 21.23 13.92 -19.15
CA ALA A 281 20.35 14.34 -20.24
C ALA A 281 21.25 14.66 -21.44
N ASP A 282 20.94 14.10 -22.58
CA ASP A 282 21.52 14.60 -23.84
C ASP A 282 20.95 16.01 -24.06
N PRO A 283 21.80 17.05 -24.08
CA PRO A 283 21.33 18.43 -24.27
C PRO A 283 20.54 18.65 -25.57
N ASN A 284 20.72 17.76 -26.56
CA ASN A 284 20.02 17.79 -27.84
C ASN A 284 18.82 16.86 -27.92
N ALA A 285 18.58 16.03 -26.89
CA ALA A 285 17.44 15.13 -26.89
C ALA A 285 16.13 15.90 -26.61
N LYS A 286 15.15 15.71 -27.47
CA LYS A 286 13.79 16.19 -27.19
C LYS A 286 13.27 15.48 -25.92
N PRO A 287 12.58 16.20 -25.00
CA PRO A 287 11.97 15.57 -23.84
C PRO A 287 11.13 14.36 -24.27
N PRO A 288 11.28 13.20 -23.63
CA PRO A 288 10.48 12.04 -23.97
C PRO A 288 8.99 12.37 -23.75
N LYS A 289 8.17 12.05 -24.74
CA LYS A 289 6.71 12.18 -24.58
C LYS A 289 6.28 11.34 -23.39
N PRO A 290 5.40 11.83 -22.52
CA PRO A 290 4.83 11.03 -21.44
C PRO A 290 4.23 9.74 -22.00
N ALA A 291 4.54 8.61 -21.39
CA ALA A 291 3.92 7.35 -21.77
C ALA A 291 2.39 7.45 -21.63
N PRO A 292 1.62 6.95 -22.61
CA PRO A 292 0.17 6.98 -22.53
C PRO A 292 -0.28 6.19 -21.26
N PRO A 293 -1.35 6.64 -20.60
CA PRO A 293 -1.85 5.97 -19.41
C PRO A 293 -2.31 4.55 -19.76
N LEU A 294 -2.07 3.60 -18.85
CA LEU A 294 -2.57 2.24 -18.96
C LEU A 294 -4.09 2.26 -19.09
N THR A 295 -4.62 1.70 -20.18
CA THR A 295 -6.07 1.60 -20.43
C THR A 295 -6.67 0.33 -19.80
N LEU A 296 -7.99 0.26 -19.70
CA LEU A 296 -8.66 -0.97 -19.26
C LEU A 296 -8.34 -2.16 -20.18
N ALA A 297 -8.24 -1.94 -21.49
CA ALA A 297 -7.87 -2.97 -22.47
C ALA A 297 -6.48 -3.55 -22.24
N ALA A 298 -5.58 -2.82 -21.58
CA ALA A 298 -4.23 -3.30 -21.30
C ALA A 298 -4.16 -4.16 -20.02
N LEU A 299 -5.22 -4.20 -19.20
CA LEU A 299 -5.33 -5.08 -18.02
C LEU A 299 -5.81 -6.49 -18.43
N PRO A 300 -5.68 -7.50 -17.56
CA PRO A 300 -6.33 -8.79 -17.75
C PRO A 300 -7.83 -8.64 -18.06
N ALA A 301 -8.35 -9.47 -18.98
CA ALA A 301 -9.73 -9.36 -19.44
C ALA A 301 -10.77 -9.44 -18.30
N GLU A 302 -10.48 -10.25 -17.27
CA GLU A 302 -11.30 -10.42 -16.07
C GLU A 302 -11.49 -9.14 -15.27
N CYS A 303 -10.55 -8.18 -15.37
CA CYS A 303 -10.64 -6.89 -14.68
C CYS A 303 -11.82 -6.04 -15.15
N ARG A 304 -12.37 -6.31 -16.36
CA ARG A 304 -13.60 -5.68 -16.79
C ARG A 304 -14.78 -6.13 -15.93
N ALA A 305 -14.91 -7.42 -15.66
CA ALA A 305 -15.98 -7.94 -14.79
C ALA A 305 -15.84 -7.38 -13.37
N VAL A 306 -14.61 -7.36 -12.81
CA VAL A 306 -14.35 -6.74 -11.50
C VAL A 306 -14.78 -5.27 -11.44
N LEU A 307 -14.62 -4.53 -12.55
CA LEU A 307 -14.99 -3.12 -12.61
C LEU A 307 -16.51 -2.92 -12.69
N THR A 308 -17.23 -3.78 -13.42
CA THR A 308 -18.65 -3.56 -13.79
C THR A 308 -19.65 -4.26 -12.87
N VAL A 309 -19.28 -5.30 -12.13
CA VAL A 309 -20.14 -5.95 -11.12
C VAL A 309 -20.42 -4.98 -9.97
N GLN A 310 -21.70 -4.92 -9.58
CA GLN A 310 -22.15 -4.08 -8.44
C GLN A 310 -21.97 -4.82 -7.12
#